data_c7a3eba2ca22321001bb8c6e046ec507
#
_entry.id   c7a3eba2ca22321001bb8c6e046ec507
#
_cell.length_a   1.000
_cell.length_b   1.000
_cell.length_c   1.000
_cell.angle_alpha   90.00
_cell.angle_beta   90.00
_cell.angle_gamma   90.00
#
_symmetry.space_group_name_H-M   'P 1'
#
loop_
_entity.id
_entity.type
_entity.pdbx_description
1 polymer ?
#
loop_
_entity_poly.entity_id
_entity_poly.type
_entity_poly.pdbx_seq_one_letter_code
_entity_poly.pdbx_strand_id
1 'polypeptide(L)'
;MKITDVKTFLVHDAERPTRNYTFVKIYTDEGLTGLGEGGINGKELALKGLVDTYRPVLVGMDPARIEHIWQTLWRGQFFRGGHVHSATVAAIDLALWDLRGKALGVPVYDLLGGRTRDYARCYCHVQVPFEQGDRRGGIAEMVDYAKARVAEGWRFVRFGAGESRAELDDGIYEQSAALRWTVEAFAALRDALGPEVEICVDFHQRTTPAYAVQLARELAPMRPFFIEDPLRAENVAEFAHLRSQISVPIATGEQLASKWEWQVLVERDLIDYCRVDLCICGGLTESRKIAGWCETHYIEQVPHNPLGPVSTAACLHFDLSTPLFAVQELTWRPGVLAGVVRTDMRLEGGNLYSGGSPGLGVELDEEAALAQPFQLPGLRILHREDGSVSDW
;
A
#
# COMPACT_ATOMS: atom_id res chain seq x y z
N MET A 1 -21.03 16.68 18.31
CA MET A 1 -19.65 16.16 18.40
C MET A 1 -18.68 17.16 17.82
N LYS A 2 -17.59 17.47 18.53
CA LYS A 2 -16.50 18.36 18.07
C LYS A 2 -15.15 17.69 18.35
N ILE A 3 -14.19 17.93 17.48
CA ILE A 3 -12.80 17.48 17.68
C ILE A 3 -12.22 18.26 18.87
N THR A 4 -11.67 17.56 19.86
CA THR A 4 -11.03 18.15 21.04
C THR A 4 -9.51 18.04 20.97
N ASP A 5 -8.98 17.01 20.30
CA ASP A 5 -7.55 16.81 20.14
C ASP A 5 -7.23 15.92 18.93
N VAL A 6 -5.98 16.01 18.44
CA VAL A 6 -5.41 15.13 17.43
C VAL A 6 -3.99 14.77 17.86
N LYS A 7 -3.71 13.47 17.98
CA LYS A 7 -2.38 12.98 18.39
C LYS A 7 -1.79 12.04 17.36
N THR A 8 -0.46 12.06 17.26
CA THR A 8 0.31 11.14 16.43
C THR A 8 1.09 10.18 17.32
N PHE A 9 1.03 8.90 16.99
CA PHE A 9 1.79 7.83 17.63
C PHE A 9 2.74 7.24 16.59
N LEU A 10 4.04 7.35 16.83
CA LEU A 10 5.09 6.76 16.01
C LEU A 10 5.53 5.48 16.70
N VAL A 11 5.21 4.33 16.09
CA VAL A 11 5.41 3.01 16.70
C VAL A 11 6.46 2.25 15.90
N HIS A 12 7.51 1.80 16.57
CA HIS A 12 8.52 0.93 15.99
C HIS A 12 8.09 -0.54 16.12
N ASP A 13 8.24 -1.32 15.05
CA ASP A 13 7.98 -2.76 15.07
C ASP A 13 9.27 -3.52 15.41
N ALA A 14 9.35 -4.04 16.63
CA ALA A 14 10.53 -4.78 17.08
C ALA A 14 10.76 -6.10 16.32
N GLU A 15 9.69 -6.68 15.72
CA GLU A 15 9.80 -7.89 14.89
C GLU A 15 10.26 -7.58 13.47
N ARG A 16 10.09 -6.32 13.04
CA ARG A 16 10.53 -5.80 11.75
C ARG A 16 11.37 -4.53 11.94
N PRO A 17 12.66 -4.64 12.30
CA PRO A 17 13.49 -3.52 12.77
C PRO A 17 13.63 -2.33 11.80
N THR A 18 13.29 -2.49 10.54
CA THR A 18 13.29 -1.41 9.53
C THR A 18 11.94 -0.70 9.41
N ARG A 19 10.93 -1.10 10.20
CA ARG A 19 9.56 -0.59 10.08
C ARG A 19 9.17 0.28 11.27
N ASN A 20 8.64 1.44 10.93
CA ASN A 20 7.86 2.28 11.83
C ASN A 20 6.45 2.44 11.25
N TYR A 21 5.48 2.65 12.13
CA TYR A 21 4.10 2.97 11.75
C TYR A 21 3.72 4.32 12.33
N THR A 22 2.94 5.07 11.58
CA THR A 22 2.46 6.39 11.99
C THR A 22 0.95 6.36 12.13
N PHE A 23 0.47 6.28 13.37
CA PHE A 23 -0.95 6.35 13.67
C PHE A 23 -1.37 7.77 14.06
N VAL A 24 -2.54 8.19 13.58
CA VAL A 24 -3.17 9.47 13.95
C VAL A 24 -4.50 9.15 14.62
N LYS A 25 -4.68 9.65 15.86
CA LYS A 25 -5.90 9.45 16.64
C LYS A 25 -6.59 10.80 16.87
N ILE A 26 -7.86 10.87 16.51
CA ILE A 26 -8.74 12.03 16.71
C ILE A 26 -9.62 11.78 17.93
N TYR A 27 -9.73 12.77 18.80
CA TYR A 27 -10.55 12.74 20.02
C TYR A 27 -11.71 13.72 19.90
N THR A 28 -12.82 13.40 20.55
CA THR A 28 -14.03 14.24 20.53
C THR A 28 -14.56 14.54 21.92
N ASP A 29 -15.40 15.57 22.03
CA ASP A 29 -16.11 15.98 23.26
C ASP A 29 -17.19 14.96 23.71
N GLU A 30 -17.53 13.99 22.87
CA GLU A 30 -18.45 12.89 23.19
C GLU A 30 -17.73 11.60 23.60
N GLY A 31 -16.40 11.64 23.73
CA GLY A 31 -15.58 10.51 24.14
C GLY A 31 -15.31 9.48 23.04
N LEU A 32 -15.88 9.64 21.86
CA LEU A 32 -15.54 8.81 20.70
C LEU A 32 -14.19 9.20 20.13
N THR A 33 -13.46 8.20 19.60
CA THR A 33 -12.18 8.42 18.93
C THR A 33 -12.15 7.73 17.58
N GLY A 34 -11.37 8.29 16.65
CA GLY A 34 -11.10 7.67 15.35
C GLY A 34 -9.62 7.47 15.15
N LEU A 35 -9.25 6.41 14.44
CA LEU A 35 -7.88 5.99 14.19
C LEU A 35 -7.58 5.92 12.69
N GLY A 36 -6.48 6.56 12.28
CA GLY A 36 -5.95 6.50 10.91
C GLY A 36 -4.47 6.15 10.90
N GLU A 37 -3.94 5.87 9.73
CA GLU A 37 -2.53 5.54 9.50
C GLU A 37 -1.99 6.34 8.33
N GLY A 38 -0.75 6.85 8.44
CA GLY A 38 -0.05 7.57 7.39
C GLY A 38 1.10 6.75 6.81
N GLY A 39 1.25 6.77 5.50
CA GLY A 39 1.98 5.76 4.74
C GLY A 39 3.31 6.17 4.14
N ILE A 40 4.15 7.01 4.75
CA ILE A 40 5.44 7.37 4.15
C ILE A 40 6.61 6.88 5.00
N ASN A 41 7.21 5.79 4.58
CA ASN A 41 8.40 5.23 5.22
C ASN A 41 9.59 6.22 5.15
N GLY A 42 10.29 6.40 6.28
CA GLY A 42 11.44 7.29 6.39
C GLY A 42 11.10 8.78 6.50
N LYS A 43 9.81 9.15 6.52
CA LYS A 43 9.35 10.55 6.65
C LYS A 43 8.33 10.74 7.78
N GLU A 44 8.28 9.81 8.72
CA GLU A 44 7.31 9.77 9.82
C GLU A 44 7.37 11.03 10.68
N LEU A 45 8.57 11.54 10.95
CA LEU A 45 8.76 12.78 11.71
C LEU A 45 8.21 14.02 10.99
N ALA A 46 8.33 14.06 9.65
CA ALA A 46 7.78 15.13 8.85
C ALA A 46 6.24 15.07 8.85
N LEU A 47 5.66 13.89 8.74
CA LEU A 47 4.22 13.68 8.82
C LEU A 47 3.69 14.12 10.21
N LYS A 48 4.33 13.66 11.29
CA LYS A 48 3.99 14.08 12.64
C LYS A 48 4.02 15.60 12.79
N GLY A 49 5.08 16.26 12.32
CA GLY A 49 5.22 17.73 12.38
C GLY A 49 4.09 18.45 11.65
N LEU A 50 3.60 17.88 10.54
CA LEU A 50 2.50 18.46 9.80
C LEU A 50 1.14 18.20 10.49
N VAL A 51 0.93 17.04 11.12
CA VAL A 51 -0.25 16.79 11.97
C VAL A 51 -0.31 17.79 13.12
N ASP A 52 0.83 18.04 13.80
CA ASP A 52 0.93 19.01 14.88
C ASP A 52 0.59 20.44 14.39
N THR A 53 0.95 20.78 13.15
CA THR A 53 0.60 22.06 12.49
C THR A 53 -0.91 22.16 12.19
N TYR A 54 -1.56 21.05 11.82
CA TYR A 54 -2.99 21.01 11.50
C TYR A 54 -3.88 20.90 12.73
N ARG A 55 -3.35 20.39 13.84
CA ARG A 55 -4.11 20.22 15.10
C ARG A 55 -4.92 21.46 15.52
N PRO A 56 -4.35 22.69 15.60
CA PRO A 56 -5.12 23.87 15.99
C PRO A 56 -6.21 24.25 14.97
N VAL A 57 -6.09 23.87 13.71
CA VAL A 57 -7.12 24.05 12.68
C VAL A 57 -8.27 23.07 12.87
N LEU A 58 -7.97 21.83 13.26
CA LEU A 58 -8.95 20.75 13.41
C LEU A 58 -9.76 20.86 14.71
N VAL A 59 -9.13 21.31 15.80
CA VAL A 59 -9.81 21.44 17.11
C VAL A 59 -11.00 22.39 17.00
N GLY A 60 -12.17 21.92 17.46
CA GLY A 60 -13.44 22.63 17.40
C GLY A 60 -14.26 22.35 16.12
N MET A 61 -13.68 21.72 15.08
CA MET A 61 -14.42 21.34 13.89
C MET A 61 -15.40 20.19 14.18
N ASP A 62 -16.46 20.08 13.39
CA ASP A 62 -17.36 18.94 13.36
C ASP A 62 -16.74 17.81 12.52
N PRO A 63 -16.37 16.66 13.14
CA PRO A 63 -15.73 15.56 12.42
C PRO A 63 -16.64 14.87 11.43
N ALA A 64 -17.97 15.08 11.48
CA ALA A 64 -18.89 14.53 10.49
C ALA A 64 -18.74 15.19 9.11
N ARG A 65 -18.09 16.35 9.03
CA ARG A 65 -17.86 17.09 7.79
C ARG A 65 -16.55 16.68 7.12
N ILE A 66 -16.38 15.38 6.84
CA ILE A 66 -15.12 14.78 6.37
C ILE A 66 -14.59 15.52 5.13
N GLU A 67 -15.40 15.63 4.07
CA GLU A 67 -15.00 16.31 2.83
C GLU A 67 -14.62 17.79 3.08
N HIS A 68 -15.33 18.48 3.96
CA HIS A 68 -15.00 19.87 4.29
C HIS A 68 -13.62 19.98 5.00
N ILE A 69 -13.33 19.08 5.94
CA ILE A 69 -12.04 19.02 6.61
C ILE A 69 -10.95 18.70 5.59
N TRP A 70 -11.17 17.68 4.74
CA TRP A 70 -10.25 17.33 3.67
C TRP A 70 -9.91 18.53 2.78
N GLN A 71 -10.94 19.24 2.30
CA GLN A 71 -10.77 20.44 1.45
C GLN A 71 -10.07 21.58 2.21
N THR A 72 -10.35 21.75 3.49
CA THR A 72 -9.70 22.76 4.33
C THR A 72 -8.19 22.49 4.43
N LEU A 73 -7.79 21.26 4.71
CA LEU A 73 -6.39 20.88 4.82
C LEU A 73 -5.67 20.95 3.47
N TRP A 74 -6.33 20.54 2.39
CA TRP A 74 -5.75 20.56 1.05
C TRP A 74 -5.65 21.95 0.46
N ARG A 75 -6.77 22.72 0.46
CA ARG A 75 -6.86 24.02 -0.19
C ARG A 75 -6.41 25.18 0.69
N GLY A 76 -6.38 24.98 2.00
CA GLY A 76 -5.90 25.99 2.96
C GLY A 76 -4.41 26.28 2.86
N GLN A 77 -3.66 25.46 2.13
CA GLN A 77 -2.24 25.63 1.87
C GLN A 77 -1.99 26.30 0.52
N PHE A 78 -1.08 27.27 0.47
CA PHE A 78 -0.64 27.85 -0.79
C PHE A 78 0.22 26.84 -1.58
N PHE A 79 1.17 26.17 -0.89
CA PHE A 79 1.98 25.08 -1.45
C PHE A 79 1.28 23.74 -1.18
N ARG A 80 0.57 23.24 -2.18
CA ARG A 80 -0.26 22.02 -2.11
C ARG A 80 0.50 20.81 -2.62
N GLY A 81 0.10 19.63 -2.14
CA GLY A 81 0.55 18.35 -2.64
C GLY A 81 1.89 17.89 -2.09
N GLY A 82 2.43 16.87 -2.74
CA GLY A 82 3.58 16.12 -2.28
C GLY A 82 3.21 15.08 -1.21
N HIS A 83 4.03 14.04 -1.14
CA HIS A 83 3.72 12.83 -0.36
C HIS A 83 3.48 13.09 1.13
N VAL A 84 4.30 13.95 1.78
CA VAL A 84 4.14 14.27 3.21
C VAL A 84 2.78 14.91 3.48
N HIS A 85 2.40 15.90 2.64
CA HIS A 85 1.12 16.58 2.79
C HIS A 85 -0.05 15.60 2.58
N SER A 86 -0.03 14.87 1.47
CA SER A 86 -1.11 13.94 1.12
C SER A 86 -1.27 12.81 2.13
N ALA A 87 -0.16 12.22 2.60
CA ALA A 87 -0.20 11.17 3.62
C ALA A 87 -0.67 11.70 4.99
N THR A 88 -0.35 12.96 5.32
CA THR A 88 -0.89 13.59 6.53
C THR A 88 -2.41 13.77 6.43
N VAL A 89 -2.90 14.26 5.27
CA VAL A 89 -4.34 14.38 5.02
C VAL A 89 -5.00 13.02 5.03
N ALA A 90 -4.35 11.99 4.44
CA ALA A 90 -4.82 10.61 4.42
C ALA A 90 -5.02 10.05 5.84
N ALA A 91 -4.03 10.19 6.72
CA ALA A 91 -4.11 9.69 8.09
C ALA A 91 -5.26 10.35 8.88
N ILE A 92 -5.47 11.65 8.69
CA ILE A 92 -6.58 12.38 9.30
C ILE A 92 -7.91 11.94 8.70
N ASP A 93 -7.99 11.80 7.39
CA ASP A 93 -9.19 11.35 6.66
C ASP A 93 -9.65 9.95 7.11
N LEU A 94 -8.72 8.99 7.18
CA LEU A 94 -9.01 7.64 7.66
C LEU A 94 -9.53 7.66 9.11
N ALA A 95 -8.93 8.48 9.98
CA ALA A 95 -9.40 8.64 11.35
C ALA A 95 -10.82 9.25 11.41
N LEU A 96 -11.16 10.16 10.52
CA LEU A 96 -12.50 10.76 10.43
C LEU A 96 -13.54 9.73 9.93
N TRP A 97 -13.19 8.89 8.94
CA TRP A 97 -14.08 7.82 8.47
C TRP A 97 -14.31 6.76 9.54
N ASP A 98 -13.25 6.35 10.27
CA ASP A 98 -13.36 5.45 11.41
C ASP A 98 -14.30 6.02 12.49
N LEU A 99 -14.06 7.27 12.89
CA LEU A 99 -14.90 7.98 13.85
C LEU A 99 -16.36 8.08 13.38
N ARG A 100 -16.58 8.34 12.09
CA ARG A 100 -17.93 8.45 11.54
C ARG A 100 -18.68 7.12 11.61
N GLY A 101 -18.02 6.02 11.26
CA GLY A 101 -18.59 4.67 11.40
C GLY A 101 -18.94 4.34 12.85
N LYS A 102 -18.02 4.62 13.78
CA LYS A 102 -18.24 4.44 15.23
C LYS A 102 -19.41 5.26 15.76
N ALA A 103 -19.50 6.53 15.36
CA ALA A 103 -20.59 7.42 15.76
C ALA A 103 -21.98 6.97 15.26
N LEU A 104 -22.05 6.27 14.14
CA LEU A 104 -23.27 5.74 13.58
C LEU A 104 -23.53 4.28 13.93
N GLY A 105 -22.56 3.60 14.55
CA GLY A 105 -22.65 2.19 14.92
C GLY A 105 -22.60 1.24 13.71
N VAL A 106 -21.95 1.66 12.59
CA VAL A 106 -21.87 0.88 11.36
C VAL A 106 -20.41 0.77 10.86
N PRO A 107 -20.05 -0.31 10.15
CA PRO A 107 -18.76 -0.42 9.46
C PRO A 107 -18.60 0.65 8.37
N VAL A 108 -17.35 1.02 8.08
CA VAL A 108 -17.08 2.06 7.06
C VAL A 108 -17.59 1.63 5.67
N TYR A 109 -17.49 0.36 5.28
CA TYR A 109 -18.01 -0.08 3.98
C TYR A 109 -19.52 0.21 3.80
N ASP A 110 -20.33 0.22 4.86
CA ASP A 110 -21.75 0.58 4.79
C ASP A 110 -21.93 2.07 4.46
N LEU A 111 -21.05 2.93 4.97
CA LEU A 111 -21.02 4.36 4.62
C LEU A 111 -20.56 4.60 3.17
N LEU A 112 -19.86 3.64 2.59
CA LEU A 112 -19.38 3.68 1.21
C LEU A 112 -20.37 3.13 0.19
N GLY A 113 -21.55 2.69 0.64
CA GLY A 113 -22.60 2.15 -0.22
C GLY A 113 -22.93 0.67 0.01
N GLY A 114 -22.26 0.03 0.94
CA GLY A 114 -22.41 -1.39 1.27
C GLY A 114 -21.45 -2.30 0.54
N ARG A 115 -21.46 -3.56 0.92
CA ARG A 115 -20.55 -4.56 0.35
C ARG A 115 -20.98 -5.02 -1.04
N THR A 116 -20.05 -5.07 -1.97
CA THR A 116 -20.19 -5.73 -3.29
C THR A 116 -19.66 -7.16 -3.28
N ARG A 117 -18.93 -7.57 -2.23
CA ARG A 117 -18.35 -8.90 -2.00
C ARG A 117 -18.22 -9.21 -0.51
N ASP A 118 -18.06 -10.48 -0.19
CA ASP A 118 -18.00 -10.93 1.21
C ASP A 118 -16.59 -10.88 1.80
N TYR A 119 -15.54 -10.88 0.97
CA TYR A 119 -14.14 -10.84 1.36
C TYR A 119 -13.28 -10.20 0.27
N ALA A 120 -12.10 -9.72 0.63
CA ALA A 120 -11.08 -9.29 -0.31
C ALA A 120 -10.10 -10.45 -0.56
N ARG A 121 -9.91 -10.84 -1.84
CA ARG A 121 -8.81 -11.72 -2.23
C ARG A 121 -7.50 -10.97 -2.07
N CYS A 122 -6.47 -11.67 -1.56
CA CYS A 122 -5.17 -11.05 -1.34
C CYS A 122 -4.06 -11.79 -2.07
N TYR A 123 -2.99 -11.07 -2.41
CA TYR A 123 -1.73 -11.71 -2.76
C TYR A 123 -0.75 -11.67 -1.59
N CYS A 124 0.09 -12.69 -1.52
CA CYS A 124 1.21 -12.72 -0.58
C CYS A 124 2.55 -12.52 -1.30
N HIS A 125 3.48 -11.88 -0.60
CA HIS A 125 4.87 -11.80 -1.04
C HIS A 125 5.53 -13.17 -0.84
N VAL A 126 6.16 -13.70 -1.89
CA VAL A 126 6.82 -15.01 -1.83
C VAL A 126 8.35 -14.93 -1.78
N GLN A 127 8.89 -13.72 -1.68
CA GLN A 127 10.27 -13.58 -1.24
C GLN A 127 10.34 -14.04 0.20
N VAL A 128 11.29 -14.95 0.48
CA VAL A 128 11.48 -15.47 1.85
C VAL A 128 11.66 -14.30 2.81
N PRO A 129 10.80 -14.17 3.84
CA PRO A 129 10.84 -13.03 4.73
C PRO A 129 12.22 -12.83 5.34
N PHE A 130 12.59 -11.58 5.48
CA PHE A 130 13.80 -11.14 6.16
C PHE A 130 13.62 -11.32 7.69
N GLU A 131 13.33 -12.54 8.12
CA GLU A 131 13.21 -12.85 9.54
C GLU A 131 14.59 -13.00 10.15
N GLN A 132 14.89 -12.12 11.08
CA GLN A 132 16.01 -12.25 12.05
C GLN A 132 17.42 -12.16 11.47
N GLY A 133 17.69 -11.27 10.51
CA GLY A 133 19.06 -11.05 10.03
C GLY A 133 19.59 -12.16 9.13
N ASP A 134 18.74 -13.10 8.74
CA ASP A 134 19.09 -14.14 7.80
C ASP A 134 18.80 -13.72 6.35
N ARG A 135 19.63 -14.17 5.46
CA ARG A 135 19.74 -13.73 4.08
C ARG A 135 18.55 -14.22 3.24
N ARG A 136 18.06 -13.41 2.30
CA ARG A 136 17.00 -13.84 1.36
C ARG A 136 17.39 -15.12 0.66
N GLY A 137 16.51 -16.10 0.62
CA GLY A 137 16.72 -17.37 -0.06
C GLY A 137 16.87 -17.20 -1.58
N GLY A 138 17.43 -18.21 -2.26
CA GLY A 138 17.46 -18.26 -3.71
C GLY A 138 16.11 -18.59 -4.32
N ILE A 139 16.09 -18.81 -5.65
CA ILE A 139 14.84 -19.12 -6.40
C ILE A 139 14.18 -20.41 -5.86
N ALA A 140 14.97 -21.42 -5.45
CA ALA A 140 14.42 -22.67 -4.93
C ALA A 140 13.63 -22.47 -3.63
N GLU A 141 14.19 -21.72 -2.68
CA GLU A 141 13.54 -21.41 -1.42
C GLU A 141 12.28 -20.55 -1.64
N MET A 142 12.31 -19.61 -2.60
CA MET A 142 11.15 -18.82 -2.99
C MET A 142 10.03 -19.70 -3.55
N VAL A 143 10.36 -20.68 -4.40
CA VAL A 143 9.42 -21.64 -4.96
C VAL A 143 8.81 -22.51 -3.86
N ASP A 144 9.61 -23.00 -2.92
CA ASP A 144 9.11 -23.84 -1.83
C ASP A 144 8.21 -23.04 -0.88
N TYR A 145 8.56 -21.79 -0.60
CA TYR A 145 7.71 -20.89 0.17
C TYR A 145 6.39 -20.60 -0.56
N ALA A 146 6.42 -20.35 -1.87
CA ALA A 146 5.23 -20.13 -2.68
C ALA A 146 4.31 -21.36 -2.69
N LYS A 147 4.86 -22.57 -2.84
CA LYS A 147 4.08 -23.82 -2.75
C LYS A 147 3.39 -23.96 -1.39
N ALA A 148 4.08 -23.63 -0.29
CA ALA A 148 3.49 -23.67 1.04
C ALA A 148 2.30 -22.70 1.16
N ARG A 149 2.45 -21.47 0.64
CA ARG A 149 1.33 -20.48 0.61
C ARG A 149 0.15 -20.98 -0.22
N VAL A 150 0.41 -21.54 -1.40
CA VAL A 150 -0.66 -22.11 -2.24
C VAL A 150 -1.37 -23.27 -1.55
N ALA A 151 -0.64 -24.12 -0.83
CA ALA A 151 -1.23 -25.20 -0.03
C ALA A 151 -2.12 -24.66 1.12
N GLU A 152 -1.85 -23.45 1.65
CA GLU A 152 -2.70 -22.76 2.62
C GLU A 152 -3.93 -22.08 2.00
N GLY A 153 -4.07 -22.12 0.68
CA GLY A 153 -5.22 -21.57 -0.04
C GLY A 153 -4.97 -20.29 -0.83
N TRP A 154 -3.76 -19.72 -0.79
CA TRP A 154 -3.43 -18.54 -1.59
C TRP A 154 -3.53 -18.86 -3.09
N ARG A 155 -4.05 -17.91 -3.87
CA ARG A 155 -4.19 -18.02 -5.34
C ARG A 155 -3.43 -16.93 -6.08
N PHE A 156 -2.92 -15.93 -5.37
CA PHE A 156 -2.13 -14.84 -5.91
C PHE A 156 -0.83 -14.73 -5.14
N VAL A 157 0.28 -14.66 -5.87
CA VAL A 157 1.62 -14.50 -5.30
C VAL A 157 2.35 -13.36 -6.01
N ARG A 158 3.23 -12.69 -5.29
CA ARG A 158 4.00 -11.55 -5.81
C ARG A 158 5.44 -11.62 -5.35
N PHE A 159 6.39 -11.27 -6.23
CA PHE A 159 7.80 -11.09 -5.90
C PHE A 159 8.37 -9.85 -6.57
N GLY A 160 9.49 -9.31 -6.06
CA GLY A 160 10.20 -8.16 -6.62
C GLY A 160 11.19 -8.56 -7.69
N ALA A 161 11.20 -7.82 -8.79
CA ALA A 161 12.15 -8.01 -9.88
C ALA A 161 13.58 -7.65 -9.44
N GLY A 162 14.56 -8.51 -9.77
CA GLY A 162 15.95 -8.29 -9.44
C GLY A 162 16.25 -8.29 -7.95
N GLU A 163 15.34 -8.75 -7.11
CA GLU A 163 15.58 -8.87 -5.69
C GLU A 163 16.30 -10.19 -5.34
N SER A 164 17.36 -10.49 -6.10
CA SER A 164 18.25 -11.59 -5.75
C SER A 164 19.00 -11.30 -4.45
N ARG A 165 19.40 -12.37 -3.78
CA ARG A 165 20.12 -12.29 -2.51
C ARG A 165 21.43 -11.49 -2.61
N ALA A 166 22.25 -11.76 -3.63
CA ALA A 166 23.58 -11.19 -3.76
C ALA A 166 23.54 -9.66 -3.98
N GLU A 167 22.63 -9.20 -4.85
CA GLU A 167 22.56 -7.79 -5.22
C GLU A 167 22.06 -6.90 -4.08
N LEU A 168 21.19 -7.42 -3.22
CA LEU A 168 20.65 -6.63 -2.12
C LEU A 168 21.50 -6.66 -0.85
N ASP A 169 22.28 -7.73 -0.64
CA ASP A 169 23.17 -7.86 0.52
C ASP A 169 24.37 -6.92 0.40
N ASP A 170 24.91 -6.74 -0.82
CA ASP A 170 26.04 -5.88 -1.09
C ASP A 170 25.63 -4.43 -1.45
N GLY A 171 24.31 -4.15 -1.56
CA GLY A 171 23.79 -2.85 -1.99
C GLY A 171 24.04 -2.56 -3.47
N ILE A 172 24.42 -3.56 -4.28
CA ILE A 172 24.66 -3.43 -5.72
C ILE A 172 23.40 -3.83 -6.48
N TYR A 173 23.01 -3.02 -7.47
CA TYR A 173 21.88 -3.30 -8.35
C TYR A 173 22.27 -3.03 -9.81
N GLU A 174 22.36 -4.14 -10.60
CA GLU A 174 22.62 -4.10 -12.03
C GLU A 174 21.40 -4.58 -12.83
N GLN A 175 20.86 -3.72 -13.69
CA GLN A 175 19.62 -3.99 -14.42
C GLN A 175 19.66 -5.28 -15.24
N SER A 176 20.78 -5.59 -15.90
CA SER A 176 20.92 -6.79 -16.72
C SER A 176 20.96 -8.08 -15.91
N ALA A 177 21.57 -8.06 -14.72
CA ALA A 177 21.57 -9.19 -13.79
C ALA A 177 20.17 -9.38 -13.20
N ALA A 178 19.53 -8.28 -12.76
CA ALA A 178 18.17 -8.26 -12.25
C ALA A 178 17.15 -8.82 -13.26
N LEU A 179 17.29 -8.48 -14.53
CA LEU A 179 16.41 -9.00 -15.59
C LEU A 179 16.56 -10.53 -15.72
N ARG A 180 17.77 -11.04 -15.86
CA ARG A 180 17.97 -12.49 -15.98
C ARG A 180 17.42 -13.25 -14.79
N TRP A 181 17.73 -12.81 -13.58
CA TRP A 181 17.21 -13.43 -12.36
C TRP A 181 15.68 -13.42 -12.30
N THR A 182 15.06 -12.31 -12.67
CA THR A 182 13.60 -12.17 -12.66
C THR A 182 12.93 -13.15 -13.61
N VAL A 183 13.46 -13.32 -14.81
CA VAL A 183 12.94 -14.28 -15.81
C VAL A 183 13.08 -15.72 -15.31
N GLU A 184 14.25 -16.08 -14.75
CA GLU A 184 14.47 -17.41 -14.16
C GLU A 184 13.53 -17.67 -12.98
N ALA A 185 13.38 -16.70 -12.07
CA ALA A 185 12.49 -16.77 -10.92
C ALA A 185 11.03 -16.94 -11.32
N PHE A 186 10.57 -16.16 -12.31
CA PHE A 186 9.20 -16.26 -12.81
C PHE A 186 8.93 -17.61 -13.46
N ALA A 187 9.86 -18.09 -14.29
CA ALA A 187 9.75 -19.41 -14.94
C ALA A 187 9.64 -20.54 -13.90
N ALA A 188 10.53 -20.54 -12.90
CA ALA A 188 10.52 -21.52 -11.82
C ALA A 188 9.21 -21.51 -11.01
N LEU A 189 8.69 -20.31 -10.69
CA LEU A 189 7.40 -20.18 -10.00
C LEU A 189 6.26 -20.69 -10.87
N ARG A 190 6.20 -20.32 -12.16
CA ARG A 190 5.15 -20.74 -13.09
C ARG A 190 5.14 -22.26 -13.28
N ASP A 191 6.31 -22.88 -13.46
CA ASP A 191 6.44 -24.34 -13.58
C ASP A 191 5.98 -25.05 -12.29
N ALA A 192 6.32 -24.52 -11.14
CA ALA A 192 6.01 -25.13 -9.85
C ALA A 192 4.55 -24.95 -9.41
N LEU A 193 3.94 -23.82 -9.71
CA LEU A 193 2.60 -23.44 -9.23
C LEU A 193 1.49 -23.73 -10.25
N GLY A 194 1.86 -23.94 -11.51
CA GLY A 194 0.88 -24.19 -12.59
C GLY A 194 0.12 -22.93 -13.03
N PRO A 195 -0.85 -23.10 -13.95
CA PRO A 195 -1.56 -21.97 -14.58
C PRO A 195 -2.67 -21.38 -13.72
N GLU A 196 -3.09 -22.05 -12.64
CA GLU A 196 -4.23 -21.66 -11.80
C GLU A 196 -3.85 -20.67 -10.69
N VAL A 197 -2.54 -20.43 -10.50
CA VAL A 197 -2.02 -19.44 -9.55
C VAL A 197 -1.60 -18.20 -10.31
N GLU A 198 -2.11 -17.07 -9.90
CA GLU A 198 -1.74 -15.78 -10.48
C GLU A 198 -0.42 -15.29 -9.90
N ILE A 199 0.50 -14.88 -10.78
CA ILE A 199 1.83 -14.40 -10.38
C ILE A 199 1.98 -12.95 -10.79
N CYS A 200 2.23 -12.08 -9.81
CA CYS A 200 2.54 -10.68 -9.98
C CYS A 200 4.04 -10.46 -9.82
N VAL A 201 4.60 -9.53 -10.56
CA VAL A 201 6.01 -9.16 -10.42
C VAL A 201 6.14 -7.65 -10.33
N ASP A 202 6.85 -7.19 -9.31
CA ASP A 202 7.04 -5.78 -9.02
C ASP A 202 8.45 -5.32 -9.41
N PHE A 203 8.52 -4.31 -10.25
CA PHE A 203 9.78 -3.73 -10.74
C PHE A 203 10.32 -2.65 -9.79
N HIS A 204 9.50 -2.19 -8.83
CA HIS A 204 9.86 -1.14 -7.87
C HIS A 204 10.47 0.11 -8.53
N GLN A 205 10.05 0.45 -9.76
CA GLN A 205 10.52 1.61 -10.51
C GLN A 205 12.03 1.68 -10.79
N ARG A 206 12.74 0.56 -10.61
CA ARG A 206 14.20 0.46 -10.76
C ARG A 206 14.65 0.36 -12.21
N THR A 207 13.72 0.20 -13.15
CA THR A 207 14.05 -0.03 -14.56
C THR A 207 13.95 1.24 -15.39
N THR A 208 14.84 1.35 -16.39
CA THR A 208 14.66 2.33 -17.48
C THR A 208 13.57 1.82 -18.44
N PRO A 209 12.94 2.70 -19.27
CA PRO A 209 11.92 2.26 -20.22
C PRO A 209 12.37 1.13 -21.14
N ALA A 210 13.64 1.14 -21.58
CA ALA A 210 14.18 0.08 -22.42
C ALA A 210 14.21 -1.29 -21.71
N TYR A 211 14.65 -1.32 -20.46
CA TYR A 211 14.66 -2.55 -19.64
C TYR A 211 13.26 -3.01 -19.27
N ALA A 212 12.36 -2.08 -18.95
CA ALA A 212 10.96 -2.41 -18.66
C ALA A 212 10.29 -3.10 -19.86
N VAL A 213 10.50 -2.59 -21.08
CA VAL A 213 10.00 -3.20 -22.31
C VAL A 213 10.61 -4.60 -22.52
N GLN A 214 11.93 -4.73 -22.37
CA GLN A 214 12.61 -6.01 -22.55
C GLN A 214 12.09 -7.05 -21.55
N LEU A 215 12.08 -6.73 -20.25
CA LEU A 215 11.65 -7.64 -19.21
C LEU A 215 10.18 -8.05 -19.39
N ALA A 216 9.28 -7.08 -19.67
CA ALA A 216 7.88 -7.36 -19.92
C ALA A 216 7.67 -8.32 -21.11
N ARG A 217 8.46 -8.17 -22.19
CA ARG A 217 8.41 -9.06 -23.35
C ARG A 217 8.90 -10.48 -23.03
N GLU A 218 9.94 -10.61 -22.23
CA GLU A 218 10.45 -11.92 -21.79
C GLU A 218 9.47 -12.64 -20.85
N LEU A 219 8.75 -11.89 -20.01
CA LEU A 219 7.72 -12.42 -19.11
C LEU A 219 6.39 -12.76 -19.81
N ALA A 220 6.06 -12.08 -20.92
CA ALA A 220 4.76 -12.21 -21.59
C ALA A 220 4.34 -13.67 -21.92
N PRO A 221 5.22 -14.57 -22.41
CA PRO A 221 4.86 -15.99 -22.68
C PRO A 221 4.45 -16.76 -21.43
N MET A 222 4.90 -16.33 -20.24
CA MET A 222 4.62 -16.95 -18.95
C MET A 222 3.37 -16.38 -18.26
N ARG A 223 2.70 -15.42 -18.91
CA ARG A 223 1.42 -14.82 -18.49
C ARG A 223 1.44 -14.29 -17.04
N PRO A 224 2.20 -13.23 -16.75
CA PRO A 224 2.06 -12.54 -15.48
C PRO A 224 0.64 -11.98 -15.33
N PHE A 225 0.10 -11.99 -14.11
CA PHE A 225 -1.17 -11.33 -13.82
C PHE A 225 -1.04 -9.82 -14.06
N PHE A 226 0.03 -9.22 -13.58
CA PHE A 226 0.49 -7.89 -13.97
C PHE A 226 2.01 -7.73 -13.71
N ILE A 227 2.58 -6.74 -14.37
CA ILE A 227 3.84 -6.12 -13.95
C ILE A 227 3.51 -4.85 -13.16
N GLU A 228 4.13 -4.72 -11.99
CA GLU A 228 3.90 -3.61 -11.07
C GLU A 228 5.03 -2.60 -11.17
N ASP A 229 4.67 -1.32 -11.14
CA ASP A 229 5.55 -0.16 -11.12
C ASP A 229 6.78 -0.28 -12.05
N PRO A 230 6.54 -0.55 -13.36
CA PRO A 230 7.63 -0.76 -14.30
C PRO A 230 8.44 0.50 -14.58
N LEU A 231 7.88 1.68 -14.33
CA LEU A 231 8.51 2.98 -14.59
C LEU A 231 8.37 3.91 -13.40
N ARG A 232 9.23 4.92 -13.37
CA ARG A 232 9.27 5.93 -12.32
C ARG A 232 8.07 6.86 -12.36
N ALA A 233 7.57 7.20 -11.17
CA ALA A 233 6.40 8.07 -11.02
C ALA A 233 6.66 9.53 -11.41
N GLU A 234 7.93 9.97 -11.50
CA GLU A 234 8.27 11.35 -11.87
C GLU A 234 7.89 11.69 -13.31
N ASN A 235 7.78 10.68 -14.20
CA ASN A 235 7.37 10.91 -15.59
C ASN A 235 6.31 9.88 -16.03
N VAL A 236 5.08 10.04 -15.56
CA VAL A 236 3.95 9.18 -15.95
C VAL A 236 3.66 9.18 -17.46
N ALA A 237 4.13 10.17 -18.21
CA ALA A 237 3.92 10.22 -19.65
C ALA A 237 4.65 9.09 -20.40
N GLU A 238 5.74 8.55 -19.84
CA GLU A 238 6.48 7.41 -20.40
C GLU A 238 5.69 6.10 -20.40
N PHE A 239 4.66 5.99 -19.58
CA PHE A 239 3.75 4.85 -19.64
C PHE A 239 3.07 4.71 -21.02
N ALA A 240 2.89 5.80 -21.77
CA ALA A 240 2.38 5.73 -23.13
C ALA A 240 3.36 5.03 -24.09
N HIS A 241 4.65 5.26 -23.92
CA HIS A 241 5.68 4.55 -24.69
C HIS A 241 5.70 3.07 -24.31
N LEU A 242 5.75 2.75 -23.01
CA LEU A 242 5.74 1.38 -22.52
C LEU A 242 4.50 0.61 -23.04
N ARG A 243 3.29 1.17 -22.86
CA ARG A 243 2.02 0.57 -23.29
C ARG A 243 2.02 0.24 -24.79
N SER A 244 2.62 1.09 -25.63
CA SER A 244 2.72 0.85 -27.07
C SER A 244 3.64 -0.33 -27.45
N GLN A 245 4.49 -0.79 -26.54
CA GLN A 245 5.53 -1.78 -26.78
C GLN A 245 5.24 -3.15 -26.18
N ILE A 246 4.28 -3.24 -25.25
CA ILE A 246 3.98 -4.46 -24.49
C ILE A 246 2.48 -4.75 -24.45
N SER A 247 2.14 -6.03 -24.25
CA SER A 247 0.77 -6.51 -24.07
C SER A 247 0.51 -7.05 -22.65
N VAL A 248 1.52 -7.08 -21.79
CA VAL A 248 1.38 -7.50 -20.40
C VAL A 248 0.59 -6.46 -19.63
N PRO A 249 -0.37 -6.86 -18.76
CA PRO A 249 -1.10 -5.94 -17.93
C PRO A 249 -0.18 -5.13 -16.99
N ILE A 250 -0.48 -3.85 -16.83
CA ILE A 250 0.31 -2.90 -16.04
C ILE A 250 -0.46 -2.49 -14.79
N ALA A 251 0.19 -2.61 -13.63
CA ALA A 251 -0.27 -2.08 -12.36
C ALA A 251 0.69 -0.97 -11.90
N THR A 252 0.17 0.18 -11.49
CA THR A 252 1.02 1.26 -10.92
C THR A 252 0.21 2.22 -10.09
N GLY A 253 0.92 3.04 -9.28
CA GLY A 253 0.34 4.17 -8.61
C GLY A 253 0.64 4.33 -7.13
N GLU A 254 1.40 3.45 -6.51
CA GLU A 254 1.72 3.51 -5.07
C GLU A 254 2.42 4.81 -4.65
N GLN A 255 3.12 5.45 -5.58
CA GLN A 255 3.80 6.73 -5.35
C GLN A 255 2.97 7.96 -5.77
N LEU A 256 1.76 7.78 -6.30
CA LEU A 256 0.93 8.91 -6.72
C LEU A 256 0.16 9.47 -5.52
N ALA A 257 0.46 10.72 -5.19
CA ALA A 257 -0.03 11.37 -3.98
C ALA A 257 -1.38 12.09 -4.14
N SER A 258 -1.90 12.20 -5.36
CA SER A 258 -3.16 12.91 -5.62
C SER A 258 -3.82 12.47 -6.91
N LYS A 259 -5.15 12.61 -7.00
CA LYS A 259 -5.91 12.27 -8.22
C LYS A 259 -5.45 13.01 -9.49
N TRP A 260 -4.81 14.18 -9.33
CA TRP A 260 -4.30 14.92 -10.50
C TRP A 260 -3.12 14.22 -11.16
N GLU A 261 -2.34 13.47 -10.40
CA GLU A 261 -1.24 12.65 -10.92
C GLU A 261 -1.76 11.41 -11.67
N TRP A 262 -2.93 10.89 -11.29
CA TRP A 262 -3.61 9.79 -11.96
C TRP A 262 -4.18 10.16 -13.34
N GLN A 263 -4.41 11.45 -13.62
CA GLN A 263 -5.15 11.90 -14.79
C GLN A 263 -4.62 11.31 -16.10
N VAL A 264 -3.32 11.40 -16.35
CA VAL A 264 -2.70 10.92 -17.59
C VAL A 264 -2.84 9.40 -17.74
N LEU A 265 -2.69 8.65 -16.64
CA LEU A 265 -2.75 7.19 -16.64
C LEU A 265 -4.16 6.69 -16.96
N VAL A 266 -5.17 7.29 -16.33
CA VAL A 266 -6.57 6.87 -16.49
C VAL A 266 -7.13 7.32 -17.83
N GLU A 267 -7.08 8.62 -18.16
CA GLU A 267 -7.70 9.19 -19.37
C GLU A 267 -7.10 8.68 -20.69
N ARG A 268 -5.91 8.09 -20.64
CA ARG A 268 -5.25 7.53 -21.82
C ARG A 268 -5.18 6.01 -21.82
N ASP A 269 -5.88 5.35 -20.90
CA ASP A 269 -5.92 3.88 -20.75
C ASP A 269 -4.50 3.25 -20.71
N LEU A 270 -3.60 3.86 -19.93
CA LEU A 270 -2.20 3.45 -19.88
C LEU A 270 -1.93 2.31 -18.89
N ILE A 271 -2.88 2.00 -18.03
CA ILE A 271 -2.79 0.97 -16.99
C ILE A 271 -4.03 0.09 -17.01
N ASP A 272 -3.92 -1.12 -16.46
CA ASP A 272 -5.01 -2.07 -16.30
C ASP A 272 -5.45 -2.16 -14.82
N TYR A 273 -4.51 -1.90 -13.91
CA TYR A 273 -4.73 -1.97 -12.46
C TYR A 273 -4.23 -0.71 -11.77
N CYS A 274 -5.08 -0.17 -10.90
CA CYS A 274 -4.82 1.02 -10.10
C CYS A 274 -4.26 0.61 -8.73
N ARG A 275 -3.00 0.95 -8.46
CA ARG A 275 -2.29 0.69 -7.21
C ARG A 275 -2.42 1.87 -6.24
N VAL A 276 -3.65 2.33 -6.01
CA VAL A 276 -3.87 3.45 -5.08
C VAL A 276 -3.44 3.06 -3.66
N ASP A 277 -2.64 3.91 -3.00
CA ASP A 277 -2.33 3.79 -1.57
C ASP A 277 -3.21 4.74 -0.76
N LEU A 278 -4.12 4.19 0.04
CA LEU A 278 -5.06 4.96 0.83
C LEU A 278 -4.38 5.84 1.88
N CYS A 279 -3.20 5.42 2.35
CA CYS A 279 -2.43 6.15 3.35
C CYS A 279 -1.50 7.22 2.75
N ILE A 280 -1.41 7.30 1.41
CA ILE A 280 -0.57 8.26 0.68
C ILE A 280 -1.41 9.23 -0.16
N CYS A 281 -2.45 8.76 -0.85
CA CYS A 281 -3.18 9.56 -1.83
C CYS A 281 -4.31 10.44 -1.25
N GLY A 282 -4.33 10.69 0.06
CA GLY A 282 -5.34 11.55 0.70
C GLY A 282 -6.53 10.80 1.31
N GLY A 283 -6.39 9.52 1.60
CA GLY A 283 -7.36 8.71 2.35
C GLY A 283 -8.50 8.15 1.50
N LEU A 284 -9.51 7.61 2.18
CA LEU A 284 -10.71 7.06 1.57
C LEU A 284 -11.47 8.08 0.73
N THR A 285 -11.53 9.34 1.19
CA THR A 285 -12.22 10.42 0.49
C THR A 285 -11.69 10.63 -0.93
N GLU A 286 -10.38 10.55 -1.13
CA GLU A 286 -9.78 10.75 -2.45
C GLU A 286 -9.71 9.45 -3.24
N SER A 287 -9.38 8.31 -2.59
CA SER A 287 -9.30 7.00 -3.25
C SER A 287 -10.62 6.59 -3.91
N ARG A 288 -11.77 6.89 -3.28
CA ARG A 288 -13.09 6.66 -3.88
C ARG A 288 -13.32 7.44 -5.18
N LYS A 289 -12.82 8.67 -5.26
CA LYS A 289 -12.93 9.48 -6.47
C LYS A 289 -12.07 8.90 -7.59
N ILE A 290 -10.86 8.42 -7.24
CA ILE A 290 -9.97 7.72 -8.18
C ILE A 290 -10.63 6.42 -8.66
N ALA A 291 -11.18 5.61 -7.76
CA ALA A 291 -11.84 4.35 -8.11
C ALA A 291 -13.05 4.57 -9.04
N GLY A 292 -13.90 5.56 -8.75
CA GLY A 292 -15.03 5.91 -9.61
C GLY A 292 -14.60 6.44 -10.97
N TRP A 293 -13.43 7.05 -11.08
CA TRP A 293 -12.85 7.45 -12.35
C TRP A 293 -12.32 6.25 -13.13
N CYS A 294 -11.56 5.38 -12.46
CA CYS A 294 -11.06 4.12 -13.01
C CYS A 294 -12.18 3.21 -13.53
N GLU A 295 -13.34 3.18 -12.85
CA GLU A 295 -14.50 2.38 -13.25
C GLU A 295 -14.98 2.70 -14.66
N THR A 296 -14.94 3.96 -15.09
CA THR A 296 -15.34 4.37 -16.44
C THR A 296 -14.35 3.93 -17.53
N HIS A 297 -13.15 3.50 -17.14
CA HIS A 297 -12.08 3.01 -17.99
C HIS A 297 -11.81 1.51 -17.81
N TYR A 298 -12.67 0.80 -17.03
CA TYR A 298 -12.50 -0.63 -16.71
C TYR A 298 -11.17 -0.98 -16.04
N ILE A 299 -10.56 -0.02 -15.31
CA ILE A 299 -9.32 -0.21 -14.54
C ILE A 299 -9.70 -0.73 -13.16
N GLU A 300 -9.25 -1.95 -12.83
CA GLU A 300 -9.54 -2.58 -11.55
C GLU A 300 -8.62 -2.05 -10.43
N GLN A 301 -9.16 -2.01 -9.20
CA GLN A 301 -8.39 -1.61 -8.04
C GLN A 301 -7.54 -2.76 -7.49
N VAL A 302 -6.29 -2.46 -7.20
CA VAL A 302 -5.31 -3.34 -6.52
C VAL A 302 -4.59 -2.48 -5.50
N PRO A 303 -5.19 -2.13 -4.36
CA PRO A 303 -4.60 -1.16 -3.44
C PRO A 303 -3.21 -1.57 -2.96
N HIS A 304 -2.29 -0.59 -2.96
CA HIS A 304 -0.98 -0.74 -2.34
C HIS A 304 -1.13 -0.71 -0.81
N ASN A 305 -0.63 -1.74 -0.13
CA ASN A 305 -0.78 -1.87 1.32
C ASN A 305 0.39 -2.62 1.98
N PRO A 306 1.59 -2.05 2.01
CA PRO A 306 2.74 -2.60 2.72
C PRO A 306 2.77 -2.19 4.19
N LEU A 307 1.72 -1.54 4.69
CA LEU A 307 1.64 -0.84 5.96
C LEU A 307 1.05 -1.70 7.09
N GLY A 308 0.49 -1.05 8.09
CA GLY A 308 0.01 -1.66 9.31
C GLY A 308 -1.44 -2.12 9.28
N PRO A 309 -1.97 -2.49 10.46
CA PRO A 309 -3.32 -3.01 10.58
C PRO A 309 -4.42 -1.99 10.27
N VAL A 310 -4.17 -0.68 10.46
CA VAL A 310 -5.18 0.36 10.17
C VAL A 310 -5.28 0.61 8.68
N SER A 311 -4.14 0.66 7.98
CA SER A 311 -4.09 0.70 6.51
C SER A 311 -4.79 -0.52 5.91
N THR A 312 -4.49 -1.72 6.42
CA THR A 312 -5.10 -2.97 5.95
C THR A 312 -6.63 -2.96 6.15
N ALA A 313 -7.11 -2.48 7.29
CA ALA A 313 -8.54 -2.34 7.54
C ALA A 313 -9.18 -1.33 6.58
N ALA A 314 -8.54 -0.17 6.36
CA ALA A 314 -9.05 0.83 5.42
C ALA A 314 -9.14 0.28 3.99
N CYS A 315 -8.09 -0.42 3.52
CA CYS A 315 -8.10 -1.10 2.22
C CYS A 315 -9.21 -2.15 2.16
N LEU A 316 -9.39 -2.98 3.19
CA LEU A 316 -10.45 -3.97 3.22
C LEU A 316 -11.85 -3.33 3.07
N HIS A 317 -12.13 -2.24 3.79
CA HIS A 317 -13.42 -1.54 3.66
C HIS A 317 -13.61 -0.92 2.28
N PHE A 318 -12.55 -0.37 1.69
CA PHE A 318 -12.54 0.13 0.32
C PHE A 318 -12.80 -1.00 -0.69
N ASP A 319 -12.09 -2.12 -0.59
CA ASP A 319 -12.21 -3.27 -1.49
C ASP A 319 -13.60 -3.91 -1.43
N LEU A 320 -14.15 -4.06 -0.22
CA LEU A 320 -15.49 -4.62 -0.04
C LEU A 320 -16.59 -3.78 -0.69
N SER A 321 -16.40 -2.46 -0.81
CA SER A 321 -17.39 -1.52 -1.35
C SER A 321 -17.13 -1.09 -2.79
N THR A 322 -15.96 -1.39 -3.35
CA THR A 322 -15.57 -0.98 -4.71
C THR A 322 -15.96 -2.03 -5.74
N PRO A 323 -16.79 -1.72 -6.77
CA PRO A 323 -17.25 -2.70 -7.75
C PRO A 323 -16.10 -3.36 -8.54
N LEU A 324 -15.20 -2.56 -9.12
CA LEU A 324 -14.04 -3.05 -9.87
C LEU A 324 -12.83 -3.20 -8.95
N PHE A 325 -12.67 -4.40 -8.40
CA PHE A 325 -11.56 -4.78 -7.54
C PHE A 325 -11.02 -6.14 -7.99
N ALA A 326 -9.72 -6.24 -8.13
CA ALA A 326 -9.03 -7.47 -8.53
C ALA A 326 -8.47 -8.24 -7.33
N VAL A 327 -7.50 -7.66 -6.63
CA VAL A 327 -6.79 -8.29 -5.51
C VAL A 327 -6.17 -7.24 -4.61
N GLN A 328 -6.05 -7.51 -3.30
CA GLN A 328 -5.39 -6.63 -2.33
C GLN A 328 -3.97 -7.08 -2.05
N GLU A 329 -3.05 -6.14 -1.96
CA GLU A 329 -1.75 -6.38 -1.34
C GLU A 329 -1.90 -6.65 0.15
N LEU A 330 -1.22 -7.69 0.65
CA LEU A 330 -1.28 -8.01 2.06
C LEU A 330 0.09 -8.32 2.64
N THR A 331 0.62 -7.37 3.41
CA THR A 331 1.82 -7.57 4.26
C THR A 331 1.45 -7.78 5.73
N TRP A 332 0.26 -7.33 6.13
CA TRP A 332 -0.26 -7.59 7.48
C TRP A 332 -0.59 -9.06 7.68
N ARG A 333 -0.32 -9.57 8.87
CA ARG A 333 -0.72 -10.91 9.33
C ARG A 333 -1.29 -10.83 10.75
N PRO A 334 -2.17 -11.74 11.14
CA PRO A 334 -2.57 -11.85 12.53
C PRO A 334 -1.34 -11.94 13.44
N GLY A 335 -1.28 -11.07 14.45
CA GLY A 335 -0.12 -10.94 15.35
C GLY A 335 0.72 -9.68 15.11
N VAL A 336 0.77 -9.13 13.90
CA VAL A 336 1.51 -7.89 13.64
C VAL A 336 0.90 -6.76 14.44
N LEU A 337 1.69 -6.16 15.33
CA LEU A 337 1.28 -5.11 16.27
C LEU A 337 0.04 -5.45 17.11
N ALA A 338 -0.26 -6.74 17.34
CA ALA A 338 -1.48 -7.16 18.05
C ALA A 338 -1.58 -6.63 19.49
N GLY A 339 -0.45 -6.32 20.13
CA GLY A 339 -0.40 -5.66 21.44
C GLY A 339 -0.63 -4.14 21.38
N VAL A 340 -0.58 -3.53 20.17
CA VAL A 340 -0.69 -2.08 19.97
C VAL A 340 -1.99 -1.70 19.27
N VAL A 341 -2.37 -2.44 18.23
CA VAL A 341 -3.61 -2.22 17.48
C VAL A 341 -4.43 -3.51 17.49
N ARG A 342 -5.60 -3.44 18.09
CA ARG A 342 -6.60 -4.52 17.99
C ARG A 342 -7.41 -4.34 16.71
N THR A 343 -7.74 -5.46 16.07
CA THR A 343 -8.56 -5.49 14.86
C THR A 343 -9.51 -6.69 14.87
N ASP A 344 -10.63 -6.58 14.17
CA ASP A 344 -11.59 -7.65 13.97
C ASP A 344 -11.39 -8.41 12.64
N MET A 345 -10.36 -8.06 11.87
CA MET A 345 -10.05 -8.72 10.61
C MET A 345 -9.64 -10.17 10.79
N ARG A 346 -10.06 -11.04 9.85
CA ARG A 346 -9.67 -12.45 9.79
C ARG A 346 -9.05 -12.76 8.44
N LEU A 347 -7.93 -13.48 8.44
CA LEU A 347 -7.25 -13.96 7.24
C LEU A 347 -7.42 -15.48 7.14
N GLU A 348 -8.03 -15.96 6.06
CA GLU A 348 -8.27 -17.38 5.82
C GLU A 348 -8.02 -17.72 4.35
N GLY A 349 -7.08 -18.63 4.06
CA GLY A 349 -6.81 -19.11 2.71
C GLY A 349 -6.50 -18.01 1.68
N GLY A 350 -5.77 -16.95 2.09
CA GLY A 350 -5.46 -15.82 1.23
C GLY A 350 -6.61 -14.83 1.03
N ASN A 351 -7.69 -14.95 1.80
CA ASN A 351 -8.84 -14.04 1.77
C ASN A 351 -8.96 -13.30 3.09
N LEU A 352 -9.19 -12.00 3.02
CA LEU A 352 -9.34 -11.12 4.16
C LEU A 352 -10.82 -10.78 4.39
N TYR A 353 -11.29 -10.97 5.62
CA TYR A 353 -12.67 -10.77 6.05
C TYR A 353 -12.75 -9.68 7.11
N SER A 354 -13.78 -8.84 7.03
CA SER A 354 -14.14 -7.91 8.12
C SER A 354 -15.01 -8.62 9.16
N GLY A 355 -14.77 -8.33 10.45
CA GLY A 355 -15.63 -8.76 11.54
C GLY A 355 -16.94 -7.98 11.65
N GLY A 356 -17.05 -6.85 10.95
CA GLY A 356 -18.26 -6.02 10.92
C GLY A 356 -18.39 -5.04 12.07
N SER A 357 -17.33 -4.82 12.84
CA SER A 357 -17.33 -3.80 13.91
C SER A 357 -17.52 -2.40 13.36
N PRO A 358 -18.14 -1.46 14.12
CA PRO A 358 -18.28 -0.06 13.71
C PRO A 358 -16.93 0.61 13.40
N GLY A 359 -16.93 1.54 12.43
CA GLY A 359 -15.73 2.20 11.96
C GLY A 359 -14.91 1.29 11.04
N LEU A 360 -13.61 1.32 11.17
CA LEU A 360 -12.66 0.43 10.49
C LEU A 360 -12.45 -0.91 11.25
N GLY A 361 -13.09 -1.10 12.41
CA GLY A 361 -12.87 -2.28 13.24
C GLY A 361 -11.48 -2.31 13.90
N VAL A 362 -10.90 -1.15 14.19
CA VAL A 362 -9.56 -1.01 14.78
C VAL A 362 -9.56 -0.13 16.03
N GLU A 363 -8.69 -0.48 17.00
CA GLU A 363 -8.48 0.29 18.21
C GLU A 363 -7.01 0.32 18.61
N LEU A 364 -6.50 1.51 18.94
CA LEU A 364 -5.13 1.72 19.41
C LEU A 364 -5.05 1.69 20.93
N ASP A 365 -4.16 0.85 21.45
CA ASP A 365 -3.70 0.94 22.83
C ASP A 365 -2.57 2.00 22.90
N GLU A 366 -2.87 3.13 23.49
CA GLU A 366 -1.94 4.28 23.52
C GLU A 366 -0.72 4.00 24.40
N GLU A 367 -0.90 3.27 25.50
CA GLU A 367 0.19 2.93 26.43
C GLU A 367 1.17 1.96 25.74
N ALA A 368 0.64 0.93 25.10
CA ALA A 368 1.44 -0.01 24.32
C ALA A 368 2.16 0.66 23.14
N ALA A 369 1.49 1.63 22.46
CA ALA A 369 2.10 2.39 21.38
C ALA A 369 3.28 3.25 21.87
N LEU A 370 3.12 3.92 23.00
CA LEU A 370 4.17 4.73 23.61
C LEU A 370 5.35 3.89 24.17
N ALA A 371 5.11 2.63 24.48
CA ALA A 371 6.16 1.68 24.92
C ALA A 371 7.04 1.19 23.78
N GLN A 372 6.67 1.41 22.51
CA GLN A 372 7.42 1.05 21.31
C GLN A 372 7.85 2.30 20.53
N PRO A 373 8.78 3.13 21.05
CA PRO A 373 9.08 4.43 20.49
C PRO A 373 9.78 4.30 19.12
N PHE A 374 9.52 5.27 18.26
CA PHE A 374 10.13 5.44 16.96
C PHE A 374 11.64 5.23 16.97
N GLN A 375 12.12 4.52 15.99
CA GLN A 375 13.56 4.38 15.70
C GLN A 375 13.86 4.96 14.32
N LEU A 376 14.89 5.78 14.22
CA LEU A 376 15.27 6.39 12.95
C LEU A 376 15.74 5.30 11.99
N PRO A 377 15.05 5.05 10.87
CA PRO A 377 15.48 4.06 9.91
C PRO A 377 16.72 4.54 9.16
N GLY A 378 17.63 3.62 8.85
CA GLY A 378 18.70 3.90 7.90
C GLY A 378 18.16 4.13 6.49
N LEU A 379 18.85 4.96 5.70
CA LEU A 379 18.55 5.06 4.28
C LEU A 379 19.11 3.84 3.56
N ARG A 380 18.27 3.16 2.81
CA ARG A 380 18.73 2.13 1.87
C ARG A 380 19.21 2.82 0.60
N ILE A 381 20.48 2.68 0.30
CA ILE A 381 21.09 3.24 -0.90
C ILE A 381 21.63 2.07 -1.73
N LEU A 382 21.17 1.99 -2.98
CA LEU A 382 21.69 1.02 -3.94
C LEU A 382 22.73 1.69 -4.86
N HIS A 383 23.72 0.92 -5.26
CA HIS A 383 24.80 1.36 -6.13
C HIS A 383 24.91 0.42 -7.34
N ARG A 384 25.53 0.90 -8.40
CA ARG A 384 26.05 0.06 -9.48
C ARG A 384 27.46 -0.41 -9.16
N GLU A 385 27.98 -1.36 -9.93
CA GLU A 385 29.36 -1.85 -9.77
C GLU A 385 30.42 -0.74 -9.86
N ASP A 386 30.15 0.32 -10.62
CA ASP A 386 31.02 1.49 -10.75
C ASP A 386 30.92 2.48 -9.59
N GLY A 387 30.09 2.21 -8.59
CA GLY A 387 29.86 3.04 -7.42
C GLY A 387 28.83 4.16 -7.62
N SER A 388 28.24 4.32 -8.81
CA SER A 388 27.16 5.29 -9.02
C SER A 388 25.89 4.87 -8.29
N VAL A 389 25.11 5.86 -7.79
CA VAL A 389 23.85 5.60 -7.09
C VAL A 389 22.83 5.04 -8.07
N SER A 390 22.21 3.93 -7.70
CA SER A 390 21.09 3.34 -8.41
C SER A 390 19.76 3.71 -7.77
N ASP A 391 18.66 3.52 -8.49
CA ASP A 391 17.31 3.71 -7.97
C ASP A 391 16.97 2.64 -6.93
N TRP A 392 16.22 3.05 -5.92
CA TRP A 392 15.79 2.19 -4.80
C TRP A 392 14.78 1.16 -5.22
#